data_47e75379a6b672f761f2999330ec4df9
#
_entry.id   47e75379a6b672f761f2999330ec4df9
#
_cell.length_a   1.000
_cell.length_b   1.000
_cell.length_c   1.000
_cell.angle_alpha   90.00
_cell.angle_beta   90.00
_cell.angle_gamma   90.00
#
_symmetry.space_group_name_H-M   'P 1'
#
loop_
_entity.id
_entity.type
_entity.pdbx_description
1 polymer ?
#
loop_
_entity_poly.entity_id
_entity_poly.type
_entity_poly.pdbx_seq_one_letter_code
_entity_poly.pdbx_strand_id
1 'polypeptide(L)'
;MAKHIAFLTIPAAGHINPTLPLVAELVRRGHRVTYATGPAFGDAVRAAGAELVELDWEPKAIKVARTGQTTEDLARMLSSFVNSARRVTPAVEKWLVDDRPDLFVYDMMTFIGPALAAKLGLLEASTVANFAGNEHFNLTQALVPADFDPTHPKFQEFLAARAQYAKDFDVPLETVATAGAIAPMNLVFIPREFQLSGETFDGRFHFAGPAIGARTAVSDWTSPGSPLLFISLGTAVNDRPDFFTTCAKAFGNTNWNVAMAIGNEVNLADLGEIPANFDIRPYFPQPLVLQHADVFLSHAGMNSVMESLLNQVPLATYPQTAEQSANANRVTELALGHRLPNDVTPDLLRATVDKITTDETIRKNLAEMAAHIHTAGGAPGAADALESYLARNR
;
A
#
# COMPACT_ATOMS: atom_id res chain seq x y z
N MET A 1 24.20 17.62 8.71
CA MET A 1 23.67 18.95 8.32
C MET A 1 22.26 18.76 7.82
N ALA A 2 21.36 19.70 8.15
CA ALA A 2 20.00 19.71 7.61
C ALA A 2 20.00 19.64 6.07
N LYS A 3 19.11 18.89 5.50
CA LYS A 3 18.94 18.66 4.06
C LYS A 3 17.50 18.95 3.66
N HIS A 4 17.30 19.34 2.40
CA HIS A 4 15.97 19.42 1.79
C HIS A 4 15.66 18.12 1.07
N ILE A 5 14.63 17.42 1.53
CA ILE A 5 14.15 16.16 0.95
C ILE A 5 12.74 16.38 0.40
N ALA A 6 12.56 16.16 -0.89
CA ALA A 6 11.30 16.36 -1.59
C ALA A 6 10.63 15.02 -1.85
N PHE A 7 9.39 14.84 -1.39
CA PHE A 7 8.57 13.65 -1.66
C PHE A 7 7.51 13.92 -2.71
N LEU A 8 7.31 12.96 -3.61
CA LEU A 8 6.21 12.94 -4.58
C LEU A 8 5.49 11.60 -4.50
N THR A 9 4.24 11.59 -4.06
CA THR A 9 3.48 10.35 -3.87
C THR A 9 2.07 10.47 -4.47
N ILE A 10 1.62 9.42 -5.14
CA ILE A 10 0.23 9.38 -5.63
C ILE A 10 -0.76 9.53 -4.46
N PRO A 11 -1.91 10.21 -4.66
CA PRO A 11 -2.89 10.43 -3.60
C PRO A 11 -3.70 9.16 -3.30
N ALA A 12 -3.02 8.14 -2.78
CA ALA A 12 -3.60 6.85 -2.39
C ALA A 12 -3.11 6.46 -1.00
N ALA A 13 -4.03 6.09 -0.11
CA ALA A 13 -3.71 5.77 1.29
C ALA A 13 -2.65 4.66 1.42
N GLY A 14 -2.69 3.64 0.53
CA GLY A 14 -1.71 2.56 0.51
C GLY A 14 -0.27 3.00 0.25
N HIS A 15 -0.08 4.13 -0.43
CA HIS A 15 1.23 4.69 -0.80
C HIS A 15 1.68 5.82 0.14
N ILE A 16 0.74 6.65 0.61
CA ILE A 16 1.06 7.78 1.50
C ILE A 16 1.31 7.29 2.94
N ASN A 17 0.45 6.42 3.47
CA ASN A 17 0.53 5.98 4.87
C ASN A 17 1.91 5.43 5.28
N PRO A 18 2.61 4.61 4.47
CA PRO A 18 3.93 4.12 4.84
C PRO A 18 5.01 5.21 4.86
N THR A 19 4.83 6.31 4.11
CA THR A 19 5.83 7.38 4.03
C THR A 19 5.71 8.41 5.16
N LEU A 20 4.52 8.62 5.72
CA LEU A 20 4.30 9.65 6.74
C LEU A 20 5.15 9.46 8.00
N PRO A 21 5.32 8.25 8.56
CA PRO A 21 6.20 8.05 9.71
C PRO A 21 7.67 8.31 9.38
N LEU A 22 8.13 7.97 8.17
CA LEU A 22 9.47 8.30 7.69
C LEU A 22 9.65 9.82 7.57
N VAL A 23 8.65 10.52 7.01
CA VAL A 23 8.65 11.99 6.93
C VAL A 23 8.75 12.62 8.32
N ALA A 24 7.92 12.16 9.27
CA ALA A 24 7.97 12.66 10.65
C ALA A 24 9.34 12.43 11.30
N GLU A 25 9.96 11.28 11.06
CA GLU A 25 11.30 10.97 11.57
C GLU A 25 12.38 11.87 10.94
N LEU A 26 12.34 12.10 9.62
CA LEU A 26 13.26 13.01 8.94
C LEU A 26 13.14 14.47 9.45
N VAL A 27 11.90 14.95 9.65
CA VAL A 27 11.64 16.27 10.26
C VAL A 27 12.18 16.33 11.69
N ARG A 28 11.93 15.30 12.50
CA ARG A 28 12.49 15.20 13.88
C ARG A 28 14.00 15.24 13.90
N ARG A 29 14.68 14.73 12.87
CA ARG A 29 16.14 14.78 12.68
C ARG A 29 16.63 16.15 12.18
N GLY A 30 15.73 17.09 11.92
CA GLY A 30 16.04 18.46 11.50
C GLY A 30 16.18 18.65 9.99
N HIS A 31 15.73 17.69 9.17
CA HIS A 31 15.62 17.88 7.73
C HIS A 31 14.39 18.74 7.40
N ARG A 32 14.49 19.53 6.34
CA ARG A 32 13.34 20.16 5.70
C ARG A 32 12.71 19.15 4.76
N VAL A 33 11.42 18.88 4.90
CA VAL A 33 10.70 17.97 4.02
C VAL A 33 9.59 18.72 3.33
N THR A 34 9.57 18.69 2.00
CA THR A 34 8.44 19.11 1.17
C THR A 34 7.76 17.88 0.61
N TYR A 35 6.42 17.87 0.53
CA TYR A 35 5.66 16.70 0.14
C TYR A 35 4.57 17.05 -0.86
N ALA A 36 4.72 16.58 -2.09
CA ALA A 36 3.79 16.81 -3.19
C ALA A 36 2.79 15.67 -3.34
N THR A 37 1.50 15.97 -3.21
CA THR A 37 0.38 15.03 -3.38
C THR A 37 -0.94 15.78 -3.56
N GLY A 38 -2.05 15.02 -3.72
CA GLY A 38 -3.40 15.61 -3.81
C GLY A 38 -3.96 16.11 -2.49
N PRO A 39 -4.99 16.99 -2.52
CA PRO A 39 -5.52 17.71 -1.35
C PRO A 39 -6.09 16.79 -0.28
N ALA A 40 -6.62 15.63 -0.65
CA ALA A 40 -7.23 14.68 0.29
C ALA A 40 -6.29 14.22 1.42
N PHE A 41 -4.97 14.33 1.25
CA PHE A 41 -3.96 13.93 2.23
C PHE A 41 -3.19 15.09 2.86
N GLY A 42 -3.58 16.34 2.53
CA GLY A 42 -2.87 17.54 2.98
C GLY A 42 -2.70 17.63 4.49
N ASP A 43 -3.76 17.35 5.25
CA ASP A 43 -3.70 17.42 6.72
C ASP A 43 -2.78 16.35 7.32
N ALA A 44 -2.79 15.14 6.76
CA ALA A 44 -1.90 14.06 7.20
C ALA A 44 -0.42 14.39 6.92
N VAL A 45 -0.12 15.01 5.78
CA VAL A 45 1.22 15.49 5.42
C VAL A 45 1.68 16.59 6.39
N ARG A 46 0.85 17.59 6.66
CA ARG A 46 1.17 18.66 7.63
C ARG A 46 1.36 18.12 9.04
N ALA A 47 0.51 17.15 9.45
CA ALA A 47 0.65 16.50 10.75
C ALA A 47 1.97 15.71 10.91
N ALA A 48 2.54 15.20 9.82
CA ALA A 48 3.87 14.61 9.80
C ALA A 48 5.01 15.65 9.84
N GLY A 49 4.70 16.95 9.81
CA GLY A 49 5.65 18.05 9.88
C GLY A 49 6.25 18.47 8.53
N ALA A 50 5.76 17.95 7.41
CA ALA A 50 6.20 18.35 6.08
C ALA A 50 5.46 19.57 5.55
N GLU A 51 6.12 20.33 4.66
CA GLU A 51 5.53 21.39 3.87
C GLU A 51 4.75 20.77 2.70
N LEU A 52 3.43 20.95 2.66
CA LEU A 52 2.61 20.42 1.58
C LEU A 52 2.81 21.21 0.28
N VAL A 53 3.09 20.53 -0.80
CA VAL A 53 2.97 20.99 -2.18
C VAL A 53 1.68 20.40 -2.75
N GLU A 54 0.61 21.14 -2.69
CA GLU A 54 -0.71 20.67 -3.12
C GLU A 54 -0.78 20.61 -4.65
N LEU A 55 -1.07 19.42 -5.17
CA LEU A 55 -1.26 19.18 -6.59
C LEU A 55 -2.74 18.99 -6.90
N ASP A 56 -3.19 19.47 -8.06
CA ASP A 56 -4.49 19.08 -8.63
C ASP A 56 -4.47 17.62 -9.07
N TRP A 57 -4.33 16.75 -8.06
CA TRP A 57 -4.21 15.33 -8.22
C TRP A 57 -5.26 14.60 -7.40
N GLU A 58 -6.41 14.43 -8.00
CA GLU A 58 -7.44 13.59 -7.39
C GLU A 58 -7.27 12.13 -7.82
N PRO A 59 -7.37 11.20 -6.87
CA PRO A 59 -7.48 9.79 -7.22
C PRO A 59 -8.85 9.60 -7.89
N LYS A 60 -8.91 9.64 -9.21
CA LYS A 60 -10.08 9.06 -9.87
C LYS A 60 -10.06 7.59 -9.48
N ALA A 61 -11.11 7.14 -8.79
CA ALA A 61 -11.28 5.75 -8.46
C ALA A 61 -11.18 4.93 -9.76
N ILE A 62 -9.99 4.38 -10.01
CA ILE A 62 -9.81 3.40 -11.08
C ILE A 62 -10.60 2.21 -10.54
N LYS A 63 -11.77 1.96 -11.13
CA LYS A 63 -12.53 0.74 -10.83
C LYS A 63 -11.65 -0.41 -11.28
N VAL A 64 -10.89 -0.95 -10.35
CA VAL A 64 -10.06 -2.13 -10.61
C VAL A 64 -11.03 -3.28 -10.87
N ALA A 65 -10.87 -3.96 -12.01
CA ALA A 65 -11.68 -5.15 -12.32
C ALA A 65 -11.48 -6.18 -11.20
N ARG A 66 -12.58 -6.63 -10.60
CA ARG A 66 -12.56 -7.59 -9.48
C ARG A 66 -12.03 -8.96 -9.87
N THR A 67 -12.22 -9.37 -11.13
CA THR A 67 -11.74 -10.65 -11.67
C THR A 67 -11.45 -10.52 -13.16
N GLY A 68 -10.35 -11.14 -13.61
CA GLY A 68 -10.03 -11.28 -15.03
C GLY A 68 -9.78 -9.93 -15.71
N GLN A 69 -8.65 -9.28 -15.39
CA GLN A 69 -8.23 -8.13 -16.20
C GLN A 69 -8.02 -8.56 -17.65
N THR A 70 -8.62 -7.82 -18.58
CA THR A 70 -8.39 -7.96 -20.03
C THR A 70 -7.27 -7.01 -20.47
N THR A 71 -6.74 -7.22 -21.70
CA THR A 71 -5.82 -6.26 -22.34
C THR A 71 -6.41 -4.84 -22.36
N GLU A 72 -7.72 -4.72 -22.59
CA GLU A 72 -8.39 -3.40 -22.61
C GLU A 72 -8.42 -2.75 -21.23
N ASP A 73 -8.67 -3.51 -20.16
CA ASP A 73 -8.68 -3.01 -18.79
C ASP A 73 -7.28 -2.52 -18.36
N LEU A 74 -6.24 -3.28 -18.68
CA LEU A 74 -4.86 -2.89 -18.48
C LEU A 74 -4.53 -1.59 -19.24
N ALA A 75 -4.88 -1.50 -20.51
CA ALA A 75 -4.63 -0.33 -21.33
C ALA A 75 -5.35 0.92 -20.79
N ARG A 76 -6.60 0.80 -20.35
CA ARG A 76 -7.35 1.91 -19.72
C ARG A 76 -6.68 2.37 -18.41
N MET A 77 -6.25 1.43 -17.58
CA MET A 77 -5.55 1.76 -16.34
C MET A 77 -4.26 2.52 -16.62
N LEU A 78 -3.41 2.02 -17.50
CA LEU A 78 -2.14 2.65 -17.87
C LEU A 78 -2.36 4.02 -18.52
N SER A 79 -3.36 4.17 -19.41
CA SER A 79 -3.73 5.45 -20.01
C SER A 79 -4.21 6.46 -18.97
N SER A 80 -4.94 6.02 -17.95
CA SER A 80 -5.37 6.87 -16.85
C SER A 80 -4.18 7.41 -16.04
N PHE A 81 -3.15 6.60 -15.80
CA PHE A 81 -1.91 7.05 -15.16
C PHE A 81 -1.18 8.09 -16.01
N VAL A 82 -1.00 7.87 -17.32
CA VAL A 82 -0.36 8.84 -18.21
C VAL A 82 -1.13 10.16 -18.25
N ASN A 83 -2.46 10.11 -18.33
CA ASN A 83 -3.30 11.31 -18.35
C ASN A 83 -3.26 12.06 -17.01
N SER A 84 -3.21 11.35 -15.91
CA SER A 84 -3.06 11.93 -14.58
C SER A 84 -1.69 12.59 -14.41
N ALA A 85 -0.63 11.90 -14.81
CA ALA A 85 0.73 12.43 -14.83
C ALA A 85 0.82 13.73 -15.65
N ARG A 86 0.24 13.75 -16.86
CA ARG A 86 0.23 14.91 -17.75
C ARG A 86 -0.32 16.19 -17.08
N ARG A 87 -1.34 16.05 -16.23
CA ARG A 87 -1.94 17.21 -15.53
C ARG A 87 -1.01 17.79 -14.47
N VAL A 88 -0.32 16.94 -13.72
CA VAL A 88 0.48 17.39 -12.56
C VAL A 88 1.93 17.69 -12.90
N THR A 89 2.49 17.15 -13.99
CA THR A 89 3.89 17.32 -14.39
C THR A 89 4.35 18.78 -14.41
N PRO A 90 3.61 19.75 -15.01
CA PRO A 90 4.09 21.14 -15.04
C PRO A 90 4.26 21.74 -13.65
N ALA A 91 3.35 21.43 -12.71
CA ALA A 91 3.42 21.93 -11.35
C ALA A 91 4.57 21.26 -10.57
N VAL A 92 4.78 19.96 -10.76
CA VAL A 92 5.88 19.22 -10.11
C VAL A 92 7.23 19.68 -10.65
N GLU A 93 7.38 19.85 -11.97
CA GLU A 93 8.62 20.35 -12.58
C GLU A 93 8.94 21.74 -12.07
N LYS A 94 7.95 22.66 -12.08
CA LYS A 94 8.13 24.01 -11.56
C LYS A 94 8.57 24.00 -10.10
N TRP A 95 7.91 23.22 -9.26
CA TRP A 95 8.28 23.08 -7.84
C TRP A 95 9.73 22.62 -7.68
N LEU A 96 10.16 21.55 -8.36
CA LEU A 96 11.52 21.02 -8.26
C LEU A 96 12.60 21.95 -8.81
N VAL A 97 12.25 22.85 -9.75
CA VAL A 97 13.16 23.88 -10.26
C VAL A 97 13.26 25.06 -9.29
N ASP A 98 12.11 25.55 -8.79
CA ASP A 98 12.07 26.74 -7.92
C ASP A 98 12.65 26.45 -6.53
N ASP A 99 12.48 25.22 -6.04
CA ASP A 99 12.88 24.78 -4.69
C ASP A 99 13.64 23.44 -4.78
N ARG A 100 14.83 23.50 -5.43
CA ARG A 100 15.62 22.31 -5.75
C ARG A 100 16.02 21.53 -4.49
N PRO A 101 15.62 20.24 -4.38
CA PRO A 101 15.97 19.42 -3.23
C PRO A 101 17.39 18.85 -3.28
N ASP A 102 17.93 18.48 -2.13
CA ASP A 102 19.13 17.65 -2.01
C ASP A 102 18.85 16.19 -2.41
N LEU A 103 17.60 15.71 -2.20
CA LEU A 103 17.15 14.38 -2.58
C LEU A 103 15.68 14.43 -2.99
N PHE A 104 15.36 13.87 -4.14
CA PHE A 104 14.02 13.67 -4.63
C PHE A 104 13.58 12.23 -4.41
N VAL A 105 12.55 12.03 -3.59
CA VAL A 105 11.99 10.72 -3.24
C VAL A 105 10.61 10.61 -3.88
N TYR A 106 10.40 9.63 -4.73
CA TYR A 106 9.12 9.45 -5.39
C TYR A 106 8.55 8.05 -5.15
N ASP A 107 7.24 7.97 -5.13
CA ASP A 107 6.53 6.68 -5.05
C ASP A 107 6.68 5.90 -6.36
N MET A 108 6.84 4.59 -6.27
CA MET A 108 7.04 3.69 -7.42
C MET A 108 5.94 3.78 -8.49
N MET A 109 4.75 4.27 -8.14
CA MET A 109 3.64 4.46 -9.07
C MET A 109 3.57 5.86 -9.67
N THR A 110 4.48 6.77 -9.29
CA THR A 110 4.57 8.11 -9.85
C THR A 110 5.42 8.13 -11.12
N PHE A 111 4.95 7.60 -12.22
CA PHE A 111 5.69 7.49 -13.49
C PHE A 111 6.46 8.75 -13.93
N ILE A 112 6.12 9.91 -13.38
CA ILE A 112 6.84 11.16 -13.61
C ILE A 112 8.08 11.31 -12.73
N GLY A 113 8.20 10.57 -11.63
CA GLY A 113 9.31 10.66 -10.69
C GLY A 113 10.67 10.43 -11.37
N PRO A 114 10.92 9.23 -11.95
CA PRO A 114 12.16 8.94 -12.67
C PRO A 114 12.41 9.90 -13.84
N ALA A 115 11.34 10.28 -14.56
CA ALA A 115 11.43 11.16 -15.72
C ALA A 115 11.95 12.55 -15.34
N LEU A 116 11.40 13.16 -14.30
CA LEU A 116 11.83 14.47 -13.82
C LEU A 116 13.19 14.41 -13.09
N ALA A 117 13.48 13.33 -12.35
CA ALA A 117 14.78 13.13 -11.77
C ALA A 117 15.88 13.14 -12.83
N ALA A 118 15.69 12.38 -13.92
CA ALA A 118 16.63 12.33 -15.05
C ALA A 118 16.74 13.68 -15.76
N LYS A 119 15.62 14.33 -16.09
CA LYS A 119 15.59 15.63 -16.78
C LYS A 119 16.30 16.72 -16.00
N LEU A 120 16.09 16.78 -14.69
CA LEU A 120 16.62 17.84 -13.83
C LEU A 120 17.96 17.49 -13.18
N GLY A 121 18.49 16.28 -13.41
CA GLY A 121 19.74 15.79 -12.79
C GLY A 121 19.66 15.81 -11.27
N LEU A 122 18.58 15.29 -10.70
CA LEU A 122 18.38 15.21 -9.25
C LEU A 122 18.94 13.91 -8.69
N LEU A 123 19.50 13.96 -7.49
CA LEU A 123 19.72 12.75 -6.72
C LEU A 123 18.34 12.18 -6.35
N GLU A 124 18.13 10.89 -6.61
CA GLU A 124 16.80 10.28 -6.53
C GLU A 124 16.78 9.02 -5.67
N ALA A 125 15.61 8.77 -5.08
CA ALA A 125 15.25 7.51 -4.45
C ALA A 125 13.78 7.20 -4.71
N SER A 126 13.38 5.93 -4.60
CA SER A 126 11.97 5.56 -4.68
C SER A 126 11.45 4.97 -3.37
N THR A 127 10.15 5.11 -3.13
CA THR A 127 9.41 4.39 -2.09
C THR A 127 8.56 3.29 -2.71
N VAL A 128 8.59 2.12 -2.08
CA VAL A 128 7.92 0.91 -2.55
C VAL A 128 6.98 0.42 -1.45
N ALA A 129 5.68 0.63 -1.67
CA ALA A 129 4.64 0.31 -0.69
C ALA A 129 4.12 -1.14 -0.77
N ASN A 130 4.63 -1.93 -1.71
CA ASN A 130 4.26 -3.32 -1.96
C ASN A 130 5.52 -4.15 -2.28
N PHE A 131 5.38 -5.29 -2.96
CA PHE A 131 6.53 -6.03 -3.46
C PHE A 131 7.38 -5.17 -4.39
N ALA A 132 8.66 -5.12 -4.11
CA ALA A 132 9.63 -4.53 -5.01
C ALA A 132 9.81 -5.40 -6.27
N GLY A 133 10.21 -4.76 -7.38
CA GLY A 133 10.60 -5.45 -8.61
C GLY A 133 12.08 -5.27 -8.90
N ASN A 134 12.70 -6.29 -9.51
CA ASN A 134 14.06 -6.23 -10.03
C ASN A 134 14.16 -7.00 -11.35
N GLU A 135 15.35 -7.26 -11.82
CA GLU A 135 15.62 -8.00 -13.07
C GLU A 135 15.18 -9.47 -13.02
N HIS A 136 15.00 -10.03 -11.82
CA HIS A 136 14.63 -11.44 -11.58
C HIS A 136 13.17 -11.63 -11.18
N PHE A 137 12.58 -10.60 -10.60
CA PHE A 137 11.18 -10.60 -10.13
C PHE A 137 10.49 -9.29 -10.45
N ASN A 138 9.32 -9.38 -11.07
CA ASN A 138 8.46 -8.22 -11.31
C ASN A 138 6.99 -8.62 -11.17
N LEU A 139 6.33 -8.11 -10.13
CA LEU A 139 4.91 -8.37 -9.89
C LEU A 139 4.03 -7.92 -11.07
N THR A 140 4.44 -6.87 -11.81
CA THR A 140 3.70 -6.38 -12.97
C THR A 140 3.57 -7.46 -14.06
N GLN A 141 4.55 -8.33 -14.21
CA GLN A 141 4.46 -9.46 -15.15
C GLN A 141 3.40 -10.48 -14.71
N ALA A 142 3.27 -10.69 -13.40
CA ALA A 142 2.22 -11.56 -12.85
C ALA A 142 0.81 -10.96 -12.96
N LEU A 143 0.72 -9.64 -13.18
CA LEU A 143 -0.54 -8.92 -13.35
C LEU A 143 -0.93 -8.72 -14.83
N VAL A 144 -0.09 -9.17 -15.77
CA VAL A 144 -0.42 -9.15 -17.20
C VAL A 144 -1.60 -10.09 -17.46
N PRO A 145 -2.67 -9.64 -18.14
CA PRO A 145 -3.82 -10.48 -18.48
C PRO A 145 -3.40 -11.73 -19.26
N ALA A 146 -4.11 -12.83 -19.05
CA ALA A 146 -3.86 -14.07 -19.79
C ALA A 146 -4.12 -13.93 -21.31
N ASP A 147 -5.01 -13.00 -21.68
CA ASP A 147 -5.36 -12.66 -23.06
C ASP A 147 -4.55 -11.47 -23.61
N PHE A 148 -3.39 -11.16 -23.00
CA PHE A 148 -2.62 -9.97 -23.36
C PHE A 148 -2.22 -9.98 -24.85
N ASP A 149 -2.74 -8.96 -25.55
CA ASP A 149 -2.42 -8.69 -26.95
C ASP A 149 -1.79 -7.30 -27.08
N PRO A 150 -0.47 -7.21 -27.32
CA PRO A 150 0.21 -5.93 -27.50
C PRO A 150 -0.29 -5.15 -28.75
N THR A 151 -0.98 -5.79 -29.68
CA THR A 151 -1.54 -5.14 -30.89
C THR A 151 -2.96 -4.60 -30.66
N HIS A 152 -3.57 -4.86 -29.52
CA HIS A 152 -4.90 -4.40 -29.18
C HIS A 152 -5.02 -2.87 -29.32
N PRO A 153 -6.04 -2.33 -30.03
CA PRO A 153 -6.15 -0.91 -30.33
C PRO A 153 -6.00 0.00 -29.10
N LYS A 154 -6.62 -0.37 -27.97
CA LYS A 154 -6.49 0.42 -26.71
C LYS A 154 -5.09 0.40 -26.13
N PHE A 155 -4.37 -0.69 -26.29
CA PHE A 155 -2.97 -0.75 -25.86
C PHE A 155 -2.07 0.10 -26.77
N GLN A 156 -2.33 0.12 -28.06
CA GLN A 156 -1.64 1.02 -29.01
C GLN A 156 -1.94 2.50 -28.74
N GLU A 157 -3.19 2.86 -28.37
CA GLU A 157 -3.55 4.20 -27.90
C GLU A 157 -2.73 4.61 -26.67
N PHE A 158 -2.57 3.71 -25.69
CA PHE A 158 -1.72 3.93 -24.53
C PHE A 158 -0.26 4.17 -24.92
N LEU A 159 0.32 3.34 -25.79
CA LEU A 159 1.70 3.51 -26.25
C LEU A 159 1.92 4.85 -26.97
N ALA A 160 0.96 5.27 -27.80
CA ALA A 160 0.99 6.57 -28.46
C ALA A 160 0.90 7.74 -27.44
N ALA A 161 0.00 7.65 -26.47
CA ALA A 161 -0.13 8.65 -25.40
C ALA A 161 1.14 8.77 -24.55
N ARG A 162 1.78 7.63 -24.25
CA ARG A 162 3.07 7.55 -23.55
C ARG A 162 4.19 8.24 -24.35
N ALA A 163 4.30 7.91 -25.65
CA ALA A 163 5.29 8.52 -26.54
C ALA A 163 5.06 10.04 -26.69
N GLN A 164 3.80 10.46 -26.78
CA GLN A 164 3.46 11.88 -26.85
C GLN A 164 3.79 12.62 -25.54
N TYR A 165 3.55 11.98 -24.39
CA TYR A 165 3.95 12.53 -23.10
C TYR A 165 5.46 12.78 -23.03
N ALA A 166 6.28 11.82 -23.46
CA ALA A 166 7.74 11.95 -23.45
C ALA A 166 8.22 13.15 -24.30
N LYS A 167 7.59 13.38 -25.46
CA LYS A 167 7.88 14.54 -26.32
C LYS A 167 7.45 15.86 -25.69
N ASP A 168 6.23 15.92 -25.13
CA ASP A 168 5.66 17.17 -24.61
C ASP A 168 6.43 17.70 -23.41
N PHE A 169 7.00 16.79 -22.60
CA PHE A 169 7.73 17.15 -21.39
C PHE A 169 9.25 17.04 -21.53
N ASP A 170 9.74 16.70 -22.71
CA ASP A 170 11.19 16.54 -23.00
C ASP A 170 11.86 15.59 -21.97
N VAL A 171 11.31 14.39 -21.85
CA VAL A 171 11.82 13.34 -20.96
C VAL A 171 12.10 12.05 -21.75
N PRO A 172 13.06 11.21 -21.30
CA PRO A 172 13.34 9.95 -21.95
C PRO A 172 12.13 9.01 -21.92
N LEU A 173 11.78 8.43 -23.07
CA LEU A 173 10.61 7.54 -23.19
C LEU A 173 10.69 6.33 -22.26
N GLU A 174 11.90 5.81 -22.05
CA GLU A 174 12.18 4.67 -21.17
C GLU A 174 11.87 4.96 -19.68
N THR A 175 11.85 6.25 -19.29
CA THR A 175 11.52 6.66 -17.92
C THR A 175 10.03 6.87 -17.69
N VAL A 176 9.22 6.88 -18.77
CA VAL A 176 7.78 7.16 -18.69
C VAL A 176 6.99 5.87 -18.56
N ALA A 177 6.13 5.79 -17.55
CA ALA A 177 5.13 4.73 -17.38
C ALA A 177 5.69 3.30 -17.46
N THR A 178 6.87 3.09 -16.90
CA THR A 178 7.41 1.75 -16.64
C THR A 178 7.13 1.40 -15.19
N ALA A 179 6.08 0.63 -14.94
CA ALA A 179 5.87 0.07 -13.62
C ALA A 179 7.11 -0.75 -13.22
N GLY A 180 7.75 -0.36 -12.11
CA GLY A 180 8.95 -1.03 -11.63
C GLY A 180 10.28 -0.45 -12.13
N ALA A 181 10.33 0.83 -12.52
CA ALA A 181 11.61 1.52 -12.69
C ALA A 181 12.41 1.42 -11.38
N ILE A 182 13.62 0.84 -11.48
CA ILE A 182 14.52 0.66 -10.33
C ILE A 182 15.31 1.96 -10.17
N ALA A 183 15.07 2.65 -9.06
CA ALA A 183 15.87 3.81 -8.67
C ALA A 183 17.26 3.38 -8.17
N PRO A 184 18.26 4.27 -8.15
CA PRO A 184 19.55 4.01 -7.50
C PRO A 184 19.42 3.64 -6.01
N MET A 185 18.35 4.08 -5.36
CA MET A 185 17.95 3.74 -3.99
C MET A 185 16.45 3.48 -3.92
N ASN A 186 16.05 2.32 -3.37
CA ASN A 186 14.64 1.95 -3.22
C ASN A 186 14.36 1.60 -1.75
N LEU A 187 13.44 2.35 -1.12
CA LEU A 187 12.96 2.07 0.24
C LEU A 187 11.73 1.18 0.16
N VAL A 188 11.84 -0.03 0.66
CA VAL A 188 10.78 -1.04 0.60
C VAL A 188 10.13 -1.19 1.97
N PHE A 189 8.83 -0.90 2.09
CA PHE A 189 8.11 -0.91 3.38
C PHE A 189 7.58 -2.29 3.79
N ILE A 190 8.28 -3.35 3.38
CA ILE A 190 8.07 -4.72 3.87
C ILE A 190 9.43 -5.31 4.31
N PRO A 191 9.47 -6.31 5.19
CA PRO A 191 10.71 -7.02 5.49
C PRO A 191 11.14 -7.89 4.31
N ARG A 192 12.45 -8.12 4.16
CA ARG A 192 13.02 -8.91 3.06
C ARG A 192 12.46 -10.33 3.02
N GLU A 193 12.17 -10.91 4.17
CA GLU A 193 11.64 -12.26 4.32
C GLU A 193 10.21 -12.41 3.81
N PHE A 194 9.44 -11.31 3.79
CA PHE A 194 8.11 -11.29 3.17
C PHE A 194 8.19 -11.06 1.66
N GLN A 195 9.24 -10.41 1.16
CA GLN A 195 9.44 -10.13 -0.27
C GLN A 195 9.51 -11.43 -1.08
N LEU A 196 8.79 -11.49 -2.19
CA LEU A 196 8.92 -12.57 -3.18
C LEU A 196 10.31 -12.48 -3.84
N SER A 197 11.03 -13.62 -3.94
CA SER A 197 12.40 -13.68 -4.43
C SER A 197 13.36 -12.72 -3.71
N GLY A 198 13.16 -12.52 -2.40
CA GLY A 198 13.89 -11.54 -1.59
C GLY A 198 15.43 -11.67 -1.63
N GLU A 199 15.93 -12.88 -1.89
CA GLU A 199 17.36 -13.20 -2.05
C GLU A 199 17.98 -12.58 -3.32
N THR A 200 17.18 -12.22 -4.32
CA THR A 200 17.66 -11.67 -5.60
C THR A 200 17.90 -10.16 -5.57
N PHE A 201 17.48 -9.48 -4.51
CA PHE A 201 17.56 -8.02 -4.39
C PHE A 201 18.92 -7.58 -3.84
N ASP A 202 19.59 -6.70 -4.55
CA ASP A 202 20.92 -6.18 -4.20
C ASP A 202 20.88 -4.95 -3.26
N GLY A 203 22.02 -4.28 -3.10
CA GLY A 203 22.17 -3.12 -2.23
C GLY A 203 21.42 -1.84 -2.65
N ARG A 204 20.79 -1.83 -3.82
CA ARG A 204 19.88 -0.74 -4.24
C ARG A 204 18.55 -0.77 -3.46
N PHE A 205 18.23 -1.88 -2.81
CA PHE A 205 16.96 -2.08 -2.11
C PHE A 205 17.18 -2.15 -0.60
N HIS A 206 16.62 -1.20 0.12
CA HIS A 206 16.60 -1.19 1.57
C HIS A 206 15.21 -1.61 2.07
N PHE A 207 15.12 -2.81 2.62
CA PHE A 207 13.90 -3.38 3.19
C PHE A 207 13.74 -2.87 4.62
N ALA A 208 13.03 -1.74 4.78
CA ALA A 208 12.85 -1.08 6.07
C ALA A 208 11.75 -1.74 6.93
N GLY A 209 10.94 -2.63 6.35
CA GLY A 209 9.72 -3.08 7.03
C GLY A 209 8.66 -1.97 7.10
N PRO A 210 7.49 -2.25 7.69
CA PRO A 210 6.42 -1.28 7.77
C PRO A 210 6.82 -0.08 8.65
N ALA A 211 6.62 1.12 8.12
CA ALA A 211 6.70 2.34 8.89
C ALA A 211 5.30 2.66 9.46
N ILE A 212 5.06 2.31 10.71
CA ILE A 212 3.79 2.53 11.40
C ILE A 212 3.95 3.73 12.33
N GLY A 213 3.18 4.78 12.06
CA GLY A 213 3.20 6.00 12.85
C GLY A 213 2.06 6.10 13.87
N ALA A 214 2.01 7.23 14.57
CA ALA A 214 1.06 7.53 15.64
C ALA A 214 -0.40 7.73 15.17
N ARG A 215 -0.86 7.03 14.11
CA ARG A 215 -2.28 7.02 13.69
C ARG A 215 -3.23 6.51 14.78
N THR A 216 -2.66 6.08 15.92
CA THR A 216 -3.36 5.59 17.11
C THR A 216 -3.73 6.70 18.09
N ALA A 217 -3.28 7.95 17.89
CA ALA A 217 -3.17 8.93 18.96
C ALA A 217 -4.51 9.55 19.43
N VAL A 218 -5.59 9.46 18.65
CA VAL A 218 -6.91 9.98 19.10
C VAL A 218 -8.01 9.05 18.58
N SER A 219 -8.50 8.16 19.45
CA SER A 219 -9.66 7.31 19.15
C SER A 219 -10.48 7.10 20.40
N ASP A 220 -11.78 7.13 20.25
CA ASP A 220 -12.79 6.77 21.27
C ASP A 220 -13.03 5.25 21.33
N TRP A 221 -12.36 4.47 20.46
CA TRP A 221 -12.54 3.03 20.45
C TRP A 221 -11.78 2.37 21.61
N THR A 222 -12.47 1.48 22.30
CA THR A 222 -11.92 0.64 23.36
C THR A 222 -12.19 -0.83 23.05
N SER A 223 -11.23 -1.70 23.38
CA SER A 223 -11.38 -3.12 23.15
C SER A 223 -12.53 -3.71 23.95
N PRO A 224 -13.43 -4.48 23.32
CA PRO A 224 -14.49 -5.21 24.02
C PRO A 224 -13.98 -6.44 24.77
N GLY A 225 -12.70 -6.79 24.62
CA GLY A 225 -12.08 -8.00 25.16
C GLY A 225 -11.91 -9.12 24.13
N SER A 226 -11.20 -10.18 24.52
CA SER A 226 -10.93 -11.38 23.70
C SER A 226 -12.02 -12.44 23.90
N PRO A 227 -12.35 -13.28 22.87
CA PRO A 227 -11.73 -13.22 21.53
C PRO A 227 -12.29 -12.08 20.67
N LEU A 228 -11.42 -11.38 19.97
CA LEU A 228 -11.76 -10.28 19.08
C LEU A 228 -11.40 -10.60 17.61
N LEU A 229 -12.41 -10.62 16.76
CA LEU A 229 -12.26 -10.69 15.30
C LEU A 229 -12.35 -9.28 14.72
N PHE A 230 -11.30 -8.83 14.05
CA PHE A 230 -11.35 -7.60 13.27
C PHE A 230 -11.64 -7.92 11.80
N ILE A 231 -12.54 -7.18 11.16
CA ILE A 231 -12.94 -7.35 9.75
C ILE A 231 -12.79 -6.03 9.01
N SER A 232 -12.00 -6.02 7.94
CA SER A 232 -11.86 -4.84 7.07
C SER A 232 -11.45 -5.22 5.64
N LEU A 233 -12.20 -4.74 4.66
CA LEU A 233 -11.84 -4.85 3.24
C LEU A 233 -11.04 -3.64 2.73
N GLY A 234 -10.54 -2.78 3.63
CA GLY A 234 -9.75 -1.59 3.30
C GLY A 234 -10.61 -0.44 2.79
N THR A 235 -9.98 0.49 2.04
CA THR A 235 -10.62 1.76 1.64
C THR A 235 -10.96 1.86 0.16
N ALA A 236 -10.43 0.99 -0.69
CA ALA A 236 -10.52 1.13 -2.14
C ALA A 236 -11.60 0.26 -2.80
N VAL A 237 -11.79 -0.99 -2.32
CA VAL A 237 -12.74 -1.96 -2.89
C VAL A 237 -13.45 -2.64 -1.73
N ASN A 238 -14.40 -1.96 -1.12
CA ASN A 238 -15.12 -2.43 0.07
C ASN A 238 -16.65 -2.43 -0.09
N ASP A 239 -17.18 -2.10 -1.26
CA ASP A 239 -18.60 -2.22 -1.60
C ASP A 239 -19.01 -3.69 -1.74
N ARG A 240 -19.13 -4.39 -0.60
CA ARG A 240 -19.43 -5.82 -0.50
C ARG A 240 -20.44 -6.14 0.61
N PRO A 241 -21.68 -5.62 0.53
CA PRO A 241 -22.72 -5.93 1.51
C PRO A 241 -23.01 -7.43 1.63
N ASP A 242 -22.89 -8.19 0.52
CA ASP A 242 -22.99 -9.65 0.48
C ASP A 242 -21.99 -10.35 1.41
N PHE A 243 -20.72 -9.91 1.38
CA PHE A 243 -19.66 -10.46 2.21
C PHE A 243 -19.86 -10.09 3.69
N PHE A 244 -20.18 -8.83 3.99
CA PHE A 244 -20.42 -8.38 5.37
C PHE A 244 -21.64 -9.08 5.99
N THR A 245 -22.70 -9.33 5.20
CA THR A 245 -23.83 -10.15 5.62
C THR A 245 -23.41 -11.60 5.91
N THR A 246 -22.51 -12.16 5.10
CA THR A 246 -21.95 -13.50 5.35
C THR A 246 -21.16 -13.53 6.67
N CYS A 247 -20.38 -12.49 6.97
CA CYS A 247 -19.67 -12.34 8.25
C CYS A 247 -20.64 -12.27 9.44
N ALA A 248 -21.73 -11.49 9.32
CA ALA A 248 -22.75 -11.38 10.36
C ALA A 248 -23.42 -12.73 10.65
N LYS A 249 -23.71 -13.52 9.61
CA LYS A 249 -24.25 -14.89 9.74
C LYS A 249 -23.24 -15.87 10.34
N ALA A 250 -21.95 -15.72 10.02
CA ALA A 250 -20.90 -16.61 10.50
C ALA A 250 -20.64 -16.43 12.00
N PHE A 251 -20.60 -15.20 12.48
CA PHE A 251 -20.14 -14.88 13.84
C PHE A 251 -21.24 -14.31 14.75
N GLY A 252 -22.43 -14.06 14.23
CA GLY A 252 -23.57 -13.66 15.05
C GLY A 252 -23.90 -14.70 16.11
N ASN A 253 -24.17 -14.22 17.34
CA ASN A 253 -24.49 -15.06 18.49
C ASN A 253 -23.41 -16.11 18.86
N THR A 254 -22.15 -15.85 18.50
CA THR A 254 -20.98 -16.61 18.94
C THR A 254 -20.30 -15.93 20.13
N ASN A 255 -19.24 -16.52 20.66
CA ASN A 255 -18.42 -15.90 21.71
C ASN A 255 -17.41 -14.85 21.18
N TRP A 256 -17.34 -14.64 19.85
CA TRP A 256 -16.50 -13.61 19.26
C TRP A 256 -17.07 -12.22 19.49
N ASN A 257 -16.24 -11.29 19.95
CA ASN A 257 -16.47 -9.87 19.73
C ASN A 257 -16.01 -9.52 18.31
N VAL A 258 -16.82 -8.78 17.56
CA VAL A 258 -16.50 -8.47 16.17
C VAL A 258 -16.47 -6.96 15.95
N ALA A 259 -15.30 -6.44 15.56
CA ALA A 259 -15.14 -5.08 15.04
C ALA A 259 -15.14 -5.14 13.52
N MET A 260 -16.14 -4.53 12.85
CA MET A 260 -16.31 -4.64 11.38
C MET A 260 -16.32 -3.27 10.71
N ALA A 261 -15.28 -2.98 9.93
CA ALA A 261 -15.15 -1.77 9.11
C ALA A 261 -15.79 -1.97 7.74
N ILE A 262 -16.91 -1.29 7.47
CA ILE A 262 -17.69 -1.46 6.23
C ILE A 262 -17.44 -0.39 5.16
N GLY A 263 -16.62 0.66 5.47
CA GLY A 263 -16.42 1.81 4.59
C GLY A 263 -17.64 2.74 4.54
N ASN A 264 -17.62 3.67 3.58
CA ASN A 264 -18.71 4.63 3.40
C ASN A 264 -19.71 4.22 2.29
N GLU A 265 -19.36 3.23 1.47
CA GLU A 265 -20.19 2.82 0.32
C GLU A 265 -21.28 1.81 0.71
N VAL A 266 -21.12 1.12 1.85
CA VAL A 266 -22.09 0.14 2.34
C VAL A 266 -23.04 0.79 3.33
N ASN A 267 -24.34 0.67 3.04
CA ASN A 267 -25.36 1.14 3.99
C ASN A 267 -25.60 0.07 5.07
N LEU A 268 -25.55 0.46 6.33
CA LEU A 268 -25.80 -0.43 7.47
C LEU A 268 -27.17 -1.15 7.37
N ALA A 269 -28.17 -0.48 6.82
CA ALA A 269 -29.50 -1.05 6.62
C ALA A 269 -29.52 -2.23 5.64
N ASP A 270 -28.55 -2.32 4.72
CA ASP A 270 -28.47 -3.41 3.74
C ASP A 270 -27.89 -4.70 4.36
N LEU A 271 -27.34 -4.63 5.56
CA LEU A 271 -26.77 -5.78 6.28
C LEU A 271 -27.83 -6.58 7.07
N GLY A 272 -29.04 -6.07 7.19
CA GLY A 272 -30.12 -6.69 7.95
C GLY A 272 -29.98 -6.52 9.46
N GLU A 273 -30.40 -7.51 10.24
CA GLU A 273 -30.28 -7.49 11.69
C GLU A 273 -28.83 -7.64 12.12
N ILE A 274 -28.34 -6.67 12.93
CA ILE A 274 -26.97 -6.67 13.42
C ILE A 274 -26.91 -7.46 14.74
N PRO A 275 -26.08 -8.51 14.81
CA PRO A 275 -25.92 -9.25 16.07
C PRO A 275 -25.32 -8.39 17.18
N ALA A 276 -25.74 -8.63 18.42
CA ALA A 276 -25.33 -7.80 19.57
C ALA A 276 -23.81 -7.81 19.89
N ASN A 277 -23.10 -8.81 19.39
CA ASN A 277 -21.64 -8.94 19.55
C ASN A 277 -20.83 -8.23 18.43
N PHE A 278 -21.47 -7.39 17.58
CA PHE A 278 -20.83 -6.62 16.52
C PHE A 278 -20.77 -5.13 16.84
N ASP A 279 -19.56 -4.53 16.75
CA ASP A 279 -19.34 -3.10 16.59
C ASP A 279 -19.08 -2.85 15.10
N ILE A 280 -20.01 -2.15 14.42
CA ILE A 280 -19.92 -1.86 12.98
C ILE A 280 -19.75 -0.38 12.79
N ARG A 281 -18.67 0.01 12.12
CA ARG A 281 -18.35 1.42 11.82
C ARG A 281 -17.88 1.57 10.38
N PRO A 282 -17.97 2.74 9.78
CA PRO A 282 -17.31 3.01 8.51
C PRO A 282 -15.80 2.76 8.57
N TYR A 283 -15.15 3.20 9.64
CA TYR A 283 -13.70 3.06 9.86
C TYR A 283 -13.38 2.77 11.32
N PHE A 284 -12.26 2.08 11.52
CA PHE A 284 -11.64 1.85 12.81
C PHE A 284 -10.18 2.36 12.81
N PRO A 285 -9.63 2.71 13.97
CA PRO A 285 -8.20 2.96 14.12
C PRO A 285 -7.44 1.62 14.03
N GLN A 286 -7.29 1.07 12.82
CA GLN A 286 -6.79 -0.28 12.56
C GLN A 286 -5.53 -0.66 13.36
N PRO A 287 -4.47 0.20 13.44
CA PRO A 287 -3.30 -0.16 14.25
C PRO A 287 -3.60 -0.35 15.74
N LEU A 288 -4.61 0.36 16.29
CA LEU A 288 -5.04 0.19 17.68
C LEU A 288 -5.87 -1.10 17.85
N VAL A 289 -6.80 -1.37 16.93
CA VAL A 289 -7.63 -2.58 16.99
C VAL A 289 -6.76 -3.84 16.91
N LEU A 290 -5.75 -3.83 16.02
CA LEU A 290 -4.84 -4.96 15.84
C LEU A 290 -3.98 -5.27 17.07
N GLN A 291 -3.78 -4.34 18.00
CA GLN A 291 -3.12 -4.63 19.29
C GLN A 291 -3.97 -5.53 20.20
N HIS A 292 -5.25 -5.70 19.90
CA HIS A 292 -6.21 -6.44 20.70
C HIS A 292 -6.88 -7.59 19.92
N ALA A 293 -6.71 -7.64 18.60
CA ALA A 293 -7.37 -8.63 17.77
C ALA A 293 -6.69 -10.00 17.87
N ASP A 294 -7.50 -11.06 17.94
CA ASP A 294 -7.04 -12.46 17.91
C ASP A 294 -6.97 -12.99 16.47
N VAL A 295 -7.79 -12.44 15.54
CA VAL A 295 -7.76 -12.73 14.10
C VAL A 295 -8.12 -11.48 13.32
N PHE A 296 -7.47 -11.27 12.17
CA PHE A 296 -7.83 -10.22 11.22
C PHE A 296 -8.34 -10.82 9.90
N LEU A 297 -9.61 -10.61 9.61
CA LEU A 297 -10.24 -10.91 8.33
C LEU A 297 -10.04 -9.72 7.39
N SER A 298 -9.10 -9.85 6.47
CA SER A 298 -8.57 -8.76 5.66
C SER A 298 -8.67 -9.03 4.15
N HIS A 299 -8.79 -7.96 3.37
CA HIS A 299 -8.62 -8.02 1.90
C HIS A 299 -7.18 -8.29 1.46
N ALA A 300 -6.24 -8.40 2.38
CA ALA A 300 -4.80 -8.56 2.13
C ALA A 300 -4.13 -7.37 1.39
N GLY A 301 -4.58 -6.13 1.61
CA GLY A 301 -3.79 -4.94 1.22
C GLY A 301 -2.47 -4.91 1.99
N MET A 302 -1.36 -4.55 1.35
CA MET A 302 -0.02 -4.70 1.94
C MET A 302 0.12 -4.03 3.32
N ASN A 303 -0.36 -2.79 3.48
CA ASN A 303 -0.30 -2.12 4.79
C ASN A 303 -1.05 -2.89 5.87
N SER A 304 -2.24 -3.42 5.54
CA SER A 304 -3.04 -4.22 6.48
C SER A 304 -2.34 -5.52 6.86
N VAL A 305 -1.69 -6.17 5.88
CA VAL A 305 -0.87 -7.36 6.14
C VAL A 305 0.28 -7.00 7.09
N MET A 306 1.06 -5.97 6.78
CA MET A 306 2.20 -5.56 7.59
C MET A 306 1.82 -5.14 9.02
N GLU A 307 0.71 -4.39 9.17
CA GLU A 307 0.19 -3.99 10.48
C GLU A 307 -0.26 -5.22 11.31
N SER A 308 -0.88 -6.21 10.66
CA SER A 308 -1.24 -7.49 11.29
C SER A 308 -0.02 -8.27 11.74
N LEU A 309 0.98 -8.44 10.86
CA LEU A 309 2.20 -9.20 11.14
C LEU A 309 3.03 -8.57 12.27
N LEU A 310 3.12 -7.23 12.31
CA LEU A 310 3.79 -6.52 13.40
C LEU A 310 3.14 -6.82 14.76
N ASN A 311 1.81 -6.93 14.81
CA ASN A 311 1.05 -7.23 16.01
C ASN A 311 0.86 -8.75 16.25
N GLN A 312 1.49 -9.59 15.42
CA GLN A 312 1.38 -11.06 15.48
C GLN A 312 -0.07 -11.56 15.38
N VAL A 313 -0.92 -10.81 14.67
CA VAL A 313 -2.33 -11.19 14.45
C VAL A 313 -2.43 -12.05 13.19
N PRO A 314 -2.93 -13.29 13.29
CA PRO A 314 -3.09 -14.16 12.15
C PRO A 314 -4.16 -13.66 11.19
N LEU A 315 -3.96 -13.93 9.89
CA LEU A 315 -4.78 -13.40 8.80
C LEU A 315 -5.73 -14.46 8.22
N ALA A 316 -7.02 -14.13 8.18
CA ALA A 316 -7.95 -14.72 7.22
C ALA A 316 -8.06 -13.75 6.03
N THR A 317 -7.59 -14.15 4.84
CA THR A 317 -7.50 -13.22 3.71
C THR A 317 -8.60 -13.44 2.67
N TYR A 318 -9.26 -12.34 2.26
CA TYR A 318 -10.31 -12.32 1.25
C TYR A 318 -10.00 -11.28 0.16
N PRO A 319 -9.05 -11.58 -0.76
CA PRO A 319 -8.56 -10.61 -1.73
C PRO A 319 -9.62 -10.24 -2.77
N GLN A 320 -9.64 -8.95 -3.16
CA GLN A 320 -10.57 -8.37 -4.13
C GLN A 320 -9.89 -8.02 -5.46
N THR A 321 -8.54 -7.97 -5.49
CA THR A 321 -7.74 -7.59 -6.66
C THR A 321 -6.60 -8.58 -6.89
N ALA A 322 -5.97 -8.51 -8.06
CA ALA A 322 -4.81 -9.37 -8.38
C ALA A 322 -3.61 -9.10 -7.46
N GLU A 323 -3.34 -7.83 -7.11
CA GLU A 323 -2.31 -7.46 -6.14
C GLU A 323 -2.58 -8.07 -4.76
N GLN A 324 -3.81 -7.91 -4.26
CA GLN A 324 -4.23 -8.49 -2.97
C GLN A 324 -4.16 -10.02 -2.99
N SER A 325 -4.43 -10.63 -4.15
CA SER A 325 -4.29 -12.07 -4.33
C SER A 325 -2.84 -12.53 -4.21
N ALA A 326 -1.88 -11.77 -4.74
CA ALA A 326 -0.46 -12.05 -4.56
C ALA A 326 -0.05 -11.96 -3.08
N ASN A 327 -0.50 -10.93 -2.38
CA ASN A 327 -0.26 -10.75 -0.94
C ASN A 327 -0.88 -11.89 -0.12
N ALA A 328 -2.13 -12.28 -0.42
CA ALA A 328 -2.82 -13.39 0.24
C ALA A 328 -2.15 -14.74 0.01
N ASN A 329 -1.62 -14.98 -1.20
CA ASN A 329 -0.85 -16.18 -1.50
C ASN A 329 0.44 -16.22 -0.68
N ARG A 330 1.14 -15.08 -0.56
CA ARG A 330 2.36 -14.99 0.24
C ARG A 330 2.09 -15.21 1.73
N VAL A 331 0.99 -14.67 2.27
CA VAL A 331 0.54 -14.96 3.64
C VAL A 331 0.34 -16.47 3.85
N THR A 332 -0.29 -17.15 2.90
CA THR A 332 -0.54 -18.59 2.97
C THR A 332 0.75 -19.41 2.82
N GLU A 333 1.62 -19.05 1.88
CA GLU A 333 2.92 -19.69 1.63
C GLU A 333 3.83 -19.67 2.87
N LEU A 334 3.85 -18.53 3.58
CA LEU A 334 4.62 -18.36 4.80
C LEU A 334 3.90 -18.88 6.06
N ALA A 335 2.72 -19.51 5.91
CA ALA A 335 1.88 -19.96 7.01
C ALA A 335 1.68 -18.86 8.08
N LEU A 336 1.25 -17.66 7.62
CA LEU A 336 0.91 -16.52 8.49
C LEU A 336 -0.62 -16.35 8.61
N GLY A 337 -1.38 -17.21 7.93
CA GLY A 337 -2.82 -17.21 7.88
C GLY A 337 -3.35 -18.09 6.75
N HIS A 338 -4.64 -17.96 6.45
CA HIS A 338 -5.31 -18.71 5.39
C HIS A 338 -6.05 -17.80 4.41
N ARG A 339 -5.99 -18.18 3.13
CA ARG A 339 -6.77 -17.54 2.09
C ARG A 339 -8.16 -18.16 1.99
N LEU A 340 -9.20 -17.33 1.94
CA LEU A 340 -10.57 -17.71 1.72
C LEU A 340 -10.87 -17.79 0.20
N PRO A 341 -11.77 -18.70 -0.24
CA PRO A 341 -12.25 -18.71 -1.62
C PRO A 341 -13.22 -17.55 -1.87
N ASN A 342 -13.47 -17.24 -3.14
CA ASN A 342 -14.38 -16.16 -3.54
C ASN A 342 -15.85 -16.43 -3.17
N ASP A 343 -16.24 -17.69 -3.10
CA ASP A 343 -17.58 -18.20 -2.79
C ASP A 343 -17.71 -18.66 -1.33
N VAL A 344 -17.08 -17.91 -0.41
CA VAL A 344 -17.05 -18.23 1.02
C VAL A 344 -18.46 -18.30 1.63
N THR A 345 -18.74 -19.39 2.35
CA THR A 345 -19.97 -19.58 3.12
C THR A 345 -19.74 -19.21 4.60
N PRO A 346 -20.82 -18.93 5.38
CA PRO A 346 -20.69 -18.66 6.82
C PRO A 346 -19.97 -19.78 7.59
N ASP A 347 -20.28 -21.05 7.28
CA ASP A 347 -19.67 -22.21 7.95
C ASP A 347 -18.18 -22.34 7.61
N LEU A 348 -17.80 -22.14 6.33
CA LEU A 348 -16.41 -22.18 5.90
C LEU A 348 -15.61 -21.02 6.53
N LEU A 349 -16.21 -19.83 6.59
CA LEU A 349 -15.57 -18.67 7.22
C LEU A 349 -15.30 -18.92 8.69
N ARG A 350 -16.28 -19.42 9.44
CA ARG A 350 -16.12 -19.79 10.86
C ARG A 350 -15.05 -20.87 11.03
N ALA A 351 -15.12 -21.95 10.29
CA ALA A 351 -14.15 -23.04 10.36
C ALA A 351 -12.71 -22.58 10.06
N THR A 352 -12.56 -21.63 9.11
CA THR A 352 -11.25 -21.06 8.78
C THR A 352 -10.71 -20.23 9.96
N VAL A 353 -11.52 -19.37 10.57
CA VAL A 353 -11.12 -18.54 11.71
C VAL A 353 -10.77 -19.44 12.92
N ASP A 354 -11.60 -20.44 13.22
CA ASP A 354 -11.35 -21.38 14.32
C ASP A 354 -10.04 -22.17 14.11
N LYS A 355 -9.77 -22.60 12.88
CA LYS A 355 -8.51 -23.27 12.53
C LYS A 355 -7.30 -22.37 12.75
N ILE A 356 -7.37 -21.11 12.28
CA ILE A 356 -6.28 -20.12 12.42
C ILE A 356 -5.91 -19.90 13.89
N THR A 357 -6.89 -19.80 14.77
CA THR A 357 -6.65 -19.54 16.20
C THR A 357 -5.94 -20.68 16.95
N THR A 358 -6.06 -21.90 16.44
CA THR A 358 -5.49 -23.11 17.08
C THR A 358 -4.20 -23.58 16.40
N ASP A 359 -3.79 -22.98 15.29
CA ASP A 359 -2.61 -23.41 14.52
C ASP A 359 -1.31 -22.88 15.16
N GLU A 360 -0.55 -23.75 15.81
CA GLU A 360 0.73 -23.41 16.44
C GLU A 360 1.80 -23.01 15.41
N THR A 361 1.74 -23.54 14.18
CA THR A 361 2.68 -23.18 13.12
C THR A 361 2.49 -21.71 12.72
N ILE A 362 1.23 -21.28 12.55
CA ILE A 362 0.92 -19.88 12.27
C ILE A 362 1.44 -18.99 13.40
N ARG A 363 1.18 -19.35 14.66
CA ARG A 363 1.64 -18.55 15.82
C ARG A 363 3.16 -18.42 15.85
N LYS A 364 3.89 -19.51 15.63
CA LYS A 364 5.35 -19.49 15.56
C LYS A 364 5.86 -18.60 14.44
N ASN A 365 5.33 -18.76 13.24
CA ASN A 365 5.78 -18.01 12.07
C ASN A 365 5.46 -16.50 12.17
N LEU A 366 4.35 -16.15 12.82
CA LEU A 366 4.02 -14.75 13.13
C LEU A 366 5.05 -14.12 14.07
N ALA A 367 5.47 -14.84 15.12
CA ALA A 367 6.50 -14.36 16.03
C ALA A 367 7.85 -14.16 15.32
N GLU A 368 8.25 -15.09 14.45
CA GLU A 368 9.46 -14.97 13.63
C GLU A 368 9.36 -13.79 12.66
N MET A 369 8.23 -13.62 11.96
CA MET A 369 8.02 -12.52 11.03
C MET A 369 8.00 -11.16 11.76
N ALA A 370 7.39 -11.07 12.93
CA ALA A 370 7.42 -9.85 13.76
C ALA A 370 8.86 -9.50 14.17
N ALA A 371 9.70 -10.48 14.50
CA ALA A 371 11.12 -10.26 14.78
C ALA A 371 11.88 -9.71 13.56
N HIS A 372 11.62 -10.22 12.35
CA HIS A 372 12.18 -9.67 11.10
C HIS A 372 11.72 -8.23 10.86
N ILE A 373 10.44 -7.93 11.07
CA ILE A 373 9.91 -6.57 10.96
C ILE A 373 10.62 -5.61 11.94
N HIS A 374 10.81 -6.01 13.19
CA HIS A 374 11.52 -5.18 14.18
C HIS A 374 12.99 -4.96 13.78
N THR A 375 13.65 -5.99 13.26
CA THR A 375 15.06 -5.89 12.81
C THR A 375 15.20 -5.00 11.59
N ALA A 376 14.20 -4.92 10.71
CA ALA A 376 14.20 -4.06 9.53
C ALA A 376 14.21 -2.55 9.87
N GLY A 377 13.80 -2.16 11.08
CA GLY A 377 14.00 -0.82 11.65
C GLY A 377 12.92 0.21 11.35
N GLY A 378 11.95 -0.06 10.49
CA GLY A 378 10.82 0.83 10.20
C GLY A 378 11.24 2.23 9.75
N ALA A 379 10.54 3.26 10.24
CA ALA A 379 10.82 4.66 9.89
C ALA A 379 12.24 5.13 10.27
N PRO A 380 12.77 4.82 11.47
CA PRO A 380 14.15 5.15 11.80
C PRO A 380 15.17 4.50 10.86
N GLY A 381 15.03 3.21 10.55
CA GLY A 381 15.92 2.49 9.63
C GLY A 381 15.87 3.05 8.20
N ALA A 382 14.67 3.39 7.72
CA ALA A 382 14.50 4.06 6.43
C ALA A 382 15.18 5.44 6.39
N ALA A 383 15.08 6.22 7.47
CA ALA A 383 15.75 7.51 7.58
C ALA A 383 17.28 7.36 7.58
N ASP A 384 17.83 6.40 8.34
CA ASP A 384 19.27 6.09 8.36
C ASP A 384 19.78 5.74 6.95
N ALA A 385 18.98 4.97 6.20
CA ALA A 385 19.32 4.58 4.84
C ALA A 385 19.36 5.79 3.89
N LEU A 386 18.37 6.71 3.96
CA LEU A 386 18.36 7.93 3.15
C LEU A 386 19.51 8.87 3.52
N GLU A 387 19.78 9.09 4.80
CA GLU A 387 20.90 9.93 5.25
C GLU A 387 22.26 9.36 4.81
N SER A 388 22.41 8.03 4.89
CA SER A 388 23.60 7.34 4.41
C SER A 388 23.77 7.46 2.88
N TYR A 389 22.66 7.36 2.14
CA TYR A 389 22.66 7.56 0.70
C TYR A 389 23.03 8.99 0.31
N LEU A 390 22.43 9.99 0.97
CA LEU A 390 22.78 11.41 0.81
C LEU A 390 24.25 11.70 1.12
N ALA A 391 24.82 11.03 2.12
CA ALA A 391 26.20 11.25 2.51
C ALA A 391 27.21 10.72 1.48
N ARG A 392 26.88 9.60 0.82
CA ARG A 392 27.72 8.96 -0.21
C ARG A 392 27.69 9.65 -1.58
N ASN A 393 26.67 10.46 -1.85
CA ASN A 393 26.45 11.11 -3.16
C ASN A 393 26.59 12.64 -3.08
N ARG A 394 27.44 13.11 -2.19
CA ARG A 394 27.80 14.53 -2.04
C ARG A 394 28.82 14.98 -3.07
#